data_a1ff6f724fdcaf8101ac58aac27a9955
#
_entry.id   a1ff6f724fdcaf8101ac58aac27a9955
#
_cell.length_a   1.000
_cell.length_b   1.000
_cell.length_c   1.000
_cell.angle_alpha   90.00
_cell.angle_beta   90.00
_cell.angle_gamma   90.00
#
_symmetry.space_group_name_H-M   'P 1'
#
loop_
_entity.id
_entity.type
_entity.pdbx_description
1 polymer ?
#
loop_
_entity_poly.entity_id
_entity_poly.type
_entity_poly.pdbx_seq_one_letter_code
_entity_poly.pdbx_strand_id
1 'polypeptide(L)'
;MQNSGPDPAVMEAINRGNKVVFFDIVLGGGTESADGGKDEGKPLGRIKLELFVNDCPKTCENFRQFCTGEHTDPVTRAPIGYKNSCFHRVIKDFMCQAGDFVNGDGTGKTTIYGTSTFADENLTTHKHDGPGMLSSANSGPNSNGCQFFITCKKAEWLDGKHVVFGKVLGGDGGESMMTVRKIEAVPTKGNANQPRYPIRIVQCGEL
;
A
#
# COMPACT_ATOMS: atom_id res chain seq x y z
N MET A 1 12.29 -19.17 21.47
CA MET A 1 12.21 -18.54 20.12
C MET A 1 11.75 -19.62 19.18
N GLN A 2 10.47 -19.59 18.79
CA GLN A 2 9.95 -20.52 17.79
C GLN A 2 10.55 -20.09 16.45
N ASN A 3 11.39 -20.95 15.89
CA ASN A 3 11.88 -20.81 14.52
C ASN A 3 10.71 -21.18 13.60
N SER A 4 9.79 -20.24 13.38
CA SER A 4 8.73 -20.43 12.39
C SER A 4 9.40 -20.42 11.03
N GLY A 5 9.33 -21.55 10.32
CA GLY A 5 9.76 -21.64 8.93
C GLY A 5 9.15 -20.52 8.06
N PRO A 6 9.53 -20.44 6.78
CA PRO A 6 8.99 -19.42 5.88
C PRO A 6 7.46 -19.50 5.85
N ASP A 7 6.81 -18.33 5.84
CA ASP A 7 5.34 -18.21 5.82
C ASP A 7 4.76 -18.96 4.61
N PRO A 8 3.89 -19.98 4.82
CA PRO A 8 3.35 -20.78 3.73
C PRO A 8 2.61 -19.96 2.66
N ALA A 9 1.91 -18.90 3.04
CA ALA A 9 1.20 -18.04 2.10
C ALA A 9 2.16 -17.24 1.20
N VAL A 10 3.31 -16.83 1.75
CA VAL A 10 4.37 -16.18 0.99
C VAL A 10 4.99 -17.16 -0.01
N MET A 11 5.33 -18.37 0.45
CA MET A 11 5.92 -19.40 -0.42
C MET A 11 4.97 -19.81 -1.55
N GLU A 12 3.69 -19.92 -1.27
CA GLU A 12 2.68 -20.24 -2.27
C GLU A 12 2.55 -19.14 -3.33
N ALA A 13 2.58 -17.86 -2.93
CA ALA A 13 2.57 -16.73 -3.85
C ALA A 13 3.80 -16.73 -4.78
N ILE A 14 4.99 -16.96 -4.21
CA ILE A 14 6.25 -17.06 -4.96
C ILE A 14 6.21 -18.25 -5.94
N ASN A 15 5.69 -19.41 -5.51
CA ASN A 15 5.56 -20.59 -6.38
C ASN A 15 4.60 -20.37 -7.56
N ARG A 16 3.63 -19.45 -7.44
CA ARG A 16 2.79 -19.00 -8.57
C ARG A 16 3.51 -18.03 -9.52
N GLY A 17 4.77 -17.70 -9.25
CA GLY A 17 5.54 -16.73 -10.03
C GLY A 17 5.28 -15.26 -9.65
N ASN A 18 4.54 -15.03 -8.57
CA ASN A 18 4.25 -13.68 -8.07
C ASN A 18 5.35 -13.18 -7.12
N LYS A 19 5.41 -11.88 -6.92
CA LYS A 19 6.27 -11.24 -5.91
C LYS A 19 5.48 -10.92 -4.67
N VAL A 20 6.17 -10.87 -3.53
CA VAL A 20 5.58 -10.50 -2.25
C VAL A 20 6.34 -9.35 -1.65
N VAL A 21 5.62 -8.29 -1.27
CA VAL A 21 6.15 -7.14 -0.56
C VAL A 21 5.47 -6.98 0.79
N PHE A 22 6.06 -6.17 1.67
CA PHE A 22 5.48 -5.93 2.99
C PHE A 22 5.51 -4.45 3.39
N PHE A 23 4.60 -4.10 4.30
CA PHE A 23 4.58 -2.84 5.04
C PHE A 23 4.51 -3.10 6.54
N ASP A 24 5.38 -2.48 7.33
CA ASP A 24 5.24 -2.37 8.78
C ASP A 24 4.54 -1.06 9.11
N ILE A 25 3.44 -1.16 9.84
CA ILE A 25 2.51 -0.05 10.08
C ILE A 25 2.51 0.36 11.54
N VAL A 26 2.58 1.67 11.78
CA VAL A 26 2.41 2.26 13.12
C VAL A 26 1.31 3.31 13.13
N LEU A 27 0.69 3.50 14.28
CA LEU A 27 -0.26 4.57 14.56
C LEU A 27 0.44 5.66 15.39
N GLY A 28 0.36 6.90 14.94
CA GLY A 28 1.10 8.01 15.56
C GLY A 28 2.57 8.02 15.18
N GLY A 29 3.38 8.59 16.05
CA GLY A 29 4.82 8.70 15.87
C GLY A 29 5.26 9.82 14.94
N GLY A 30 6.58 10.06 14.88
CA GLY A 30 7.20 11.08 14.04
C GLY A 30 7.22 12.49 14.63
N THR A 31 6.75 12.67 15.84
CA THR A 31 6.94 13.88 16.64
C THR A 31 8.12 13.69 17.58
N GLU A 32 8.92 14.72 17.80
CA GLU A 32 9.89 14.72 18.87
C GLU A 32 9.13 14.85 20.20
N SER A 33 9.41 13.96 21.14
CA SER A 33 8.91 14.09 22.52
C SER A 33 9.57 15.27 23.19
N ALA A 34 8.90 15.88 24.19
CA ALA A 34 9.41 17.03 24.93
C ALA A 34 10.77 16.77 25.64
N ASP A 35 11.15 15.51 25.78
CA ASP A 35 12.41 15.02 26.35
C ASP A 35 13.48 14.66 25.30
N GLY A 36 13.25 15.00 24.01
CA GLY A 36 14.17 14.74 22.89
C GLY A 36 14.12 13.31 22.34
N GLY A 37 13.24 12.45 22.85
CA GLY A 37 12.99 11.11 22.32
C GLY A 37 12.16 11.19 21.03
N LYS A 38 12.42 10.27 20.08
CA LYS A 38 11.52 10.07 18.92
C LYS A 38 10.35 9.21 19.34
N ASP A 39 9.12 9.74 19.16
CA ASP A 39 7.93 8.91 19.26
C ASP A 39 7.89 7.95 18.06
N GLU A 40 8.11 6.66 18.31
CA GLU A 40 8.09 5.61 17.29
C GLU A 40 6.67 5.25 16.85
N GLY A 41 5.66 5.66 17.60
CA GLY A 41 4.25 5.30 17.38
C GLY A 41 3.92 3.90 17.90
N LYS A 42 2.63 3.57 17.90
CA LYS A 42 2.12 2.26 18.32
C LYS A 42 2.10 1.29 17.16
N PRO A 43 2.78 0.14 17.18
CA PRO A 43 2.73 -0.85 16.13
C PRO A 43 1.31 -1.36 15.90
N LEU A 44 0.84 -1.32 14.66
CA LEU A 44 -0.41 -1.93 14.23
C LEU A 44 -0.20 -3.35 13.70
N GLY A 45 0.92 -3.61 13.04
CA GLY A 45 1.32 -4.90 12.51
C GLY A 45 1.96 -4.80 11.13
N ARG A 46 2.18 -5.97 10.51
CA ARG A 46 2.71 -6.11 9.15
C ARG A 46 1.60 -6.46 8.18
N ILE A 47 1.60 -5.83 6.99
CA ILE A 47 0.78 -6.20 5.85
C ILE A 47 1.70 -6.84 4.82
N LYS A 48 1.44 -8.09 4.43
CA LYS A 48 2.10 -8.78 3.32
C LYS A 48 1.17 -8.73 2.12
N LEU A 49 1.73 -8.37 0.96
CA LEU A 49 0.99 -8.13 -0.28
C LEU A 49 1.57 -8.99 -1.39
N GLU A 50 0.75 -9.82 -2.00
CA GLU A 50 1.06 -10.54 -3.24
C GLU A 50 0.83 -9.61 -4.43
N LEU A 51 1.77 -9.53 -5.36
CA LEU A 51 1.71 -8.73 -6.58
C LEU A 51 1.51 -9.64 -7.80
N PHE A 52 0.49 -9.38 -8.60
CA PHE A 52 0.12 -10.16 -9.80
C PHE A 52 1.00 -9.76 -10.99
N VAL A 53 2.29 -10.11 -10.93
CA VAL A 53 3.31 -9.63 -11.87
C VAL A 53 3.10 -10.09 -13.31
N ASN A 54 2.43 -11.23 -13.52
CA ASN A 54 2.13 -11.74 -14.86
C ASN A 54 0.99 -10.96 -15.53
N ASP A 55 0.04 -10.43 -14.75
CA ASP A 55 -1.15 -9.76 -15.26
C ASP A 55 -0.98 -8.24 -15.33
N CYS A 56 -0.17 -7.66 -14.42
CA CYS A 56 0.05 -6.23 -14.29
C CYS A 56 1.55 -5.90 -14.07
N PRO A 57 2.46 -6.28 -15.01
CA PRO A 57 3.90 -6.20 -14.80
C PRO A 57 4.40 -4.78 -14.51
N LYS A 58 3.92 -3.77 -15.21
CA LYS A 58 4.33 -2.36 -14.99
C LYS A 58 3.82 -1.81 -13.67
N THR A 59 2.55 -2.05 -13.36
CA THR A 59 1.95 -1.59 -12.10
C THR A 59 2.63 -2.24 -10.91
N CYS A 60 2.90 -3.55 -10.99
CA CYS A 60 3.63 -4.29 -9.95
C CYS A 60 5.06 -3.80 -9.79
N GLU A 61 5.79 -3.56 -10.88
CA GLU A 61 7.19 -3.11 -10.80
C GLU A 61 7.29 -1.68 -10.26
N ASN A 62 6.38 -0.78 -10.66
CA ASN A 62 6.30 0.56 -10.09
C ASN A 62 6.08 0.52 -8.58
N PHE A 63 5.15 -0.33 -8.13
CA PHE A 63 4.84 -0.50 -6.71
C PHE A 63 6.01 -1.14 -5.94
N ARG A 64 6.63 -2.20 -6.50
CA ARG A 64 7.74 -2.92 -5.89
C ARG A 64 8.96 -2.01 -5.64
N GLN A 65 9.37 -1.23 -6.64
CA GLN A 65 10.53 -0.34 -6.49
C GLN A 65 10.29 0.77 -5.45
N PHE A 66 9.05 1.24 -5.30
CA PHE A 66 8.70 2.16 -4.21
C PHE A 66 8.64 1.47 -2.84
N CYS A 67 8.42 0.14 -2.78
CA CYS A 67 8.55 -0.63 -1.54
C CYS A 67 10.01 -0.86 -1.15
N THR A 68 10.88 -1.21 -2.11
CA THR A 68 12.28 -1.56 -1.85
C THR A 68 13.19 -0.35 -1.73
N GLY A 69 12.76 0.82 -2.27
CA GLY A 69 13.60 2.01 -2.35
C GLY A 69 14.67 1.94 -3.45
N GLU A 70 14.54 1.03 -4.43
CA GLU A 70 15.42 0.95 -5.58
C GLU A 70 15.31 2.19 -6.48
N HIS A 71 14.12 2.78 -6.56
CA HIS A 71 13.95 4.06 -7.24
C HIS A 71 14.58 5.18 -6.40
N THR A 72 15.47 5.96 -7.00
CA THR A 72 16.22 6.99 -6.29
C THR A 72 16.09 8.35 -6.97
N ASP A 73 16.19 9.40 -6.17
CA ASP A 73 16.32 10.77 -6.67
C ASP A 73 17.58 10.89 -7.54
N PRO A 74 17.48 11.44 -8.75
CA PRO A 74 18.61 11.49 -9.69
C PRO A 74 19.77 12.38 -9.22
N VAL A 75 19.50 13.34 -8.34
CA VAL A 75 20.49 14.31 -7.83
C VAL A 75 21.07 13.83 -6.50
N THR A 76 20.19 13.57 -5.52
CA THR A 76 20.60 13.24 -4.14
C THR A 76 20.94 11.77 -3.94
N ARG A 77 20.50 10.92 -4.88
CA ARG A 77 20.59 9.44 -4.76
C ARG A 77 19.82 8.86 -3.58
N ALA A 78 19.03 9.67 -2.91
CA ALA A 78 18.17 9.19 -1.82
C ALA A 78 17.07 8.28 -2.37
N PRO A 79 16.73 7.18 -1.66
CA PRO A 79 15.60 6.33 -2.01
C PRO A 79 14.29 7.12 -2.00
N ILE A 80 13.48 6.93 -3.04
CA ILE A 80 12.13 7.48 -3.18
C ILE A 80 11.14 6.33 -3.08
N GLY A 81 10.15 6.45 -2.19
CA GLY A 81 9.14 5.41 -2.05
C GLY A 81 8.27 5.52 -0.81
N TYR A 82 7.64 4.40 -0.45
CA TYR A 82 6.58 4.36 0.57
C TYR A 82 7.08 4.47 2.00
N LYS A 83 8.36 4.22 2.27
CA LYS A 83 8.90 4.34 3.63
C LYS A 83 8.67 5.75 4.18
N ASN A 84 8.10 5.82 5.39
CA ASN A 84 7.70 7.04 6.12
C ASN A 84 6.48 7.77 5.52
N SER A 85 5.84 7.27 4.47
CA SER A 85 4.57 7.81 3.97
C SER A 85 3.37 7.38 4.82
N CYS A 86 2.24 8.05 4.63
CA CYS A 86 1.03 7.83 5.43
C CYS A 86 -0.14 7.31 4.58
N PHE A 87 -1.06 6.61 5.26
CA PHE A 87 -2.41 6.45 4.76
C PHE A 87 -3.14 7.78 4.95
N HIS A 88 -3.35 8.51 3.87
CA HIS A 88 -3.91 9.87 3.92
C HIS A 88 -5.44 9.90 3.82
N ARG A 89 -6.08 8.79 3.40
CA ARG A 89 -7.53 8.66 3.29
C ARG A 89 -7.99 7.27 3.68
N VAL A 90 -8.92 7.18 4.63
CA VAL A 90 -9.50 5.93 5.11
C VAL A 90 -11.01 6.07 5.15
N ILE A 91 -11.72 5.16 4.48
CA ILE A 91 -13.17 5.11 4.50
C ILE A 91 -13.58 3.74 5.00
N LYS A 92 -14.24 3.72 6.17
CA LYS A 92 -14.76 2.50 6.77
C LYS A 92 -15.72 1.78 5.83
N ASP A 93 -15.68 0.47 5.81
CA ASP A 93 -16.46 -0.42 4.93
C ASP A 93 -16.23 -0.16 3.43
N PHE A 94 -15.08 0.47 3.08
CA PHE A 94 -14.73 0.70 1.69
C PHE A 94 -13.24 0.42 1.42
N MET A 95 -12.33 1.33 1.80
CA MET A 95 -10.90 1.19 1.48
C MET A 95 -9.98 2.04 2.36
N CYS A 96 -8.70 1.67 2.39
CA CYS A 96 -7.60 2.44 2.96
C CYS A 96 -6.64 2.86 1.84
N GLN A 97 -6.46 4.17 1.62
CA GLN A 97 -5.65 4.74 0.52
C GLN A 97 -4.35 5.35 1.06
N ALA A 98 -3.25 5.06 0.36
CA ALA A 98 -1.90 5.52 0.67
C ALA A 98 -1.06 5.74 -0.60
N GLY A 99 0.24 5.92 -0.41
CA GLY A 99 1.22 5.97 -1.50
C GLY A 99 1.54 7.35 -2.01
N ASP A 100 0.90 8.40 -1.49
CA ASP A 100 1.33 9.77 -1.75
C ASP A 100 2.50 10.16 -0.83
N PHE A 101 3.70 9.77 -1.20
CA PHE A 101 4.92 10.19 -0.53
C PHE A 101 5.48 11.52 -1.08
N VAL A 102 4.84 12.09 -2.10
CA VAL A 102 5.23 13.37 -2.71
C VAL A 102 4.68 14.53 -1.90
N ASN A 103 3.36 14.56 -1.70
CA ASN A 103 2.65 15.65 -1.02
C ASN A 103 1.99 15.19 0.30
N GLY A 104 1.65 13.91 0.43
CA GLY A 104 1.04 13.36 1.63
C GLY A 104 -0.45 13.65 1.81
N ASP A 105 -1.10 14.28 0.84
CA ASP A 105 -2.50 14.74 0.90
C ASP A 105 -3.43 14.13 -0.16
N GLY A 106 -2.88 13.25 -1.01
CA GLY A 106 -3.59 12.61 -2.12
C GLY A 106 -3.47 13.32 -3.46
N THR A 107 -2.74 14.42 -3.54
CA THR A 107 -2.50 15.17 -4.79
C THR A 107 -1.21 14.77 -5.51
N GLY A 108 -0.26 14.16 -4.80
CA GLY A 108 1.04 13.77 -5.32
C GLY A 108 0.97 12.61 -6.30
N LYS A 109 1.73 12.71 -7.40
CA LYS A 109 1.82 11.69 -8.45
C LYS A 109 3.23 11.57 -8.96
N THR A 110 3.74 10.36 -9.04
CA THR A 110 5.03 10.04 -9.65
C THR A 110 5.08 8.58 -10.05
N THR A 111 6.01 8.23 -10.91
CA THR A 111 6.27 6.85 -11.34
C THR A 111 7.76 6.59 -11.44
N ILE A 112 8.16 5.32 -11.48
CA ILE A 112 9.55 4.95 -11.79
C ILE A 112 9.91 5.16 -13.27
N TYR A 113 8.93 5.51 -14.11
CA TYR A 113 9.08 5.60 -15.57
C TYR A 113 9.45 7.01 -16.05
N GLY A 114 9.75 7.94 -15.14
CA GLY A 114 10.09 9.32 -15.48
C GLY A 114 8.90 10.20 -15.88
N THR A 115 7.67 9.71 -15.67
CA THR A 115 6.42 10.43 -15.91
C THR A 115 5.62 10.55 -14.62
N SER A 116 4.67 11.47 -14.54
CA SER A 116 3.79 11.57 -13.36
C SER A 116 2.76 10.43 -13.31
N THR A 117 2.39 9.87 -14.47
CA THR A 117 1.39 8.80 -14.57
C THR A 117 1.73 7.81 -15.69
N PHE A 118 1.10 6.62 -15.67
CA PHE A 118 1.17 5.60 -16.72
C PHE A 118 -0.20 4.99 -17.02
N ALA A 119 -0.31 4.33 -18.19
CA ALA A 119 -1.55 3.75 -18.68
C ALA A 119 -2.07 2.60 -17.83
N ASP A 120 -3.38 2.37 -17.89
CA ASP A 120 -4.02 1.18 -17.32
C ASP A 120 -3.48 -0.08 -18.01
N GLU A 121 -3.19 -1.13 -17.20
CA GLU A 121 -2.79 -2.42 -17.74
C GLU A 121 -4.02 -3.34 -17.86
N ASN A 122 -4.30 -4.13 -16.83
CA ASN A 122 -5.35 -5.13 -16.86
C ASN A 122 -6.52 -4.72 -15.97
N LEU A 123 -7.65 -4.38 -16.58
CA LEU A 123 -8.87 -3.96 -15.89
C LEU A 123 -9.92 -5.09 -15.80
N THR A 124 -9.62 -6.29 -16.31
CA THR A 124 -10.63 -7.34 -16.51
C THR A 124 -10.38 -8.62 -15.71
N THR A 125 -9.12 -9.04 -15.56
CA THR A 125 -8.76 -10.33 -14.95
C THR A 125 -9.06 -10.37 -13.47
N HIS A 126 -8.71 -9.30 -12.75
CA HIS A 126 -8.91 -9.18 -11.31
C HIS A 126 -10.00 -8.15 -11.01
N LYS A 127 -10.78 -8.43 -9.97
CA LYS A 127 -11.94 -7.63 -9.56
C LYS A 127 -11.81 -7.19 -8.11
N HIS A 128 -12.58 -6.16 -7.73
CA HIS A 128 -12.73 -5.73 -6.35
C HIS A 128 -13.81 -6.57 -5.65
N ASP A 129 -13.65 -7.88 -5.68
CA ASP A 129 -14.65 -8.88 -5.28
C ASP A 129 -14.69 -9.18 -3.78
N GLY A 130 -13.78 -8.60 -3.01
CA GLY A 130 -13.71 -8.78 -1.56
C GLY A 130 -12.81 -7.80 -0.85
N PRO A 131 -12.64 -7.97 0.48
CA PRO A 131 -11.64 -7.23 1.23
C PRO A 131 -10.22 -7.70 0.87
N GLY A 132 -9.25 -6.79 1.01
CA GLY A 132 -7.84 -7.08 0.82
C GLY A 132 -7.33 -6.98 -0.63
N MET A 133 -8.15 -6.54 -1.59
CA MET A 133 -7.67 -6.30 -2.95
C MET A 133 -6.82 -5.03 -3.00
N LEU A 134 -5.61 -5.15 -3.58
CA LEU A 134 -4.67 -4.05 -3.80
C LEU A 134 -4.89 -3.47 -5.19
N SER A 135 -5.23 -2.19 -5.25
CA SER A 135 -5.64 -1.53 -6.49
C SER A 135 -4.98 -0.17 -6.66
N SER A 136 -4.73 0.22 -7.90
CA SER A 136 -4.13 1.52 -8.24
C SER A 136 -5.15 2.65 -8.08
N ALA A 137 -4.79 3.67 -7.32
CA ALA A 137 -5.58 4.90 -7.27
C ALA A 137 -5.24 5.77 -8.49
N ASN A 138 -6.27 6.31 -9.14
CA ASN A 138 -6.13 7.14 -10.33
C ASN A 138 -7.12 8.32 -10.32
N SER A 139 -6.97 9.23 -11.26
CA SER A 139 -7.86 10.39 -11.48
C SER A 139 -8.59 10.28 -12.84
N GLY A 140 -8.89 9.07 -13.26
CA GLY A 140 -9.50 8.72 -14.55
C GLY A 140 -8.62 7.76 -15.34
N PRO A 141 -9.03 7.36 -16.53
CA PRO A 141 -8.31 6.39 -17.34
C PRO A 141 -6.85 6.79 -17.60
N ASN A 142 -5.95 5.80 -17.56
CA ASN A 142 -4.53 5.98 -17.87
C ASN A 142 -3.81 7.03 -17.01
N SER A 143 -4.20 7.14 -15.72
CA SER A 143 -3.59 8.10 -14.79
C SER A 143 -3.06 7.45 -13.52
N ASN A 144 -2.57 6.21 -13.62
CA ASN A 144 -1.94 5.49 -12.51
C ASN A 144 -0.61 6.13 -12.13
N GLY A 145 -0.33 6.20 -10.83
CA GLY A 145 0.90 6.79 -10.29
C GLY A 145 1.46 5.97 -9.14
N CYS A 146 1.89 6.65 -8.09
CA CYS A 146 2.40 6.00 -6.87
C CYS A 146 1.31 5.63 -5.87
N GLN A 147 0.10 6.19 -5.99
CA GLN A 147 -0.97 5.97 -5.01
C GLN A 147 -1.70 4.64 -5.24
N PHE A 148 -2.09 4.01 -4.15
CA PHE A 148 -2.82 2.75 -4.12
C PHE A 148 -3.87 2.76 -3.01
N PHE A 149 -4.79 1.79 -3.08
CA PHE A 149 -5.69 1.51 -1.97
C PHE A 149 -5.84 0.00 -1.76
N ILE A 150 -6.19 -0.35 -0.53
CA ILE A 150 -6.54 -1.72 -0.13
C ILE A 150 -8.03 -1.72 0.22
N THR A 151 -8.81 -2.59 -0.41
CA THR A 151 -10.24 -2.71 -0.14
C THR A 151 -10.50 -3.29 1.24
N CYS A 152 -11.49 -2.75 1.94
CA CYS A 152 -12.00 -3.29 3.21
C CYS A 152 -13.29 -4.11 3.02
N LYS A 153 -13.90 -3.99 1.84
CA LYS A 153 -15.13 -4.68 1.42
C LYS A 153 -15.15 -4.83 -0.09
N LYS A 154 -16.02 -5.66 -0.61
CA LYS A 154 -16.33 -5.75 -2.03
C LYS A 154 -16.74 -4.38 -2.61
N ALA A 155 -16.18 -4.02 -3.78
CA ALA A 155 -16.36 -2.70 -4.39
C ALA A 155 -16.47 -2.79 -5.91
N GLU A 156 -17.46 -3.53 -6.43
CA GLU A 156 -17.66 -3.83 -7.86
C GLU A 156 -17.78 -2.57 -8.75
N TRP A 157 -18.21 -1.44 -8.18
CA TRP A 157 -18.32 -0.16 -8.92
C TRP A 157 -16.97 0.41 -9.37
N LEU A 158 -15.85 -0.13 -8.86
CA LEU A 158 -14.49 0.21 -9.26
C LEU A 158 -13.96 -0.66 -10.41
N ASP A 159 -14.62 -1.78 -10.71
CA ASP A 159 -14.21 -2.70 -11.76
C ASP A 159 -14.22 -1.99 -13.12
N GLY A 160 -13.19 -2.26 -13.93
CA GLY A 160 -12.99 -1.61 -15.21
C GLY A 160 -12.51 -0.15 -15.13
N LYS A 161 -12.27 0.39 -13.93
CA LYS A 161 -11.81 1.77 -13.70
C LYS A 161 -10.49 1.85 -12.97
N HIS A 162 -10.20 0.89 -12.09
CA HIS A 162 -8.97 0.80 -11.32
C HIS A 162 -8.31 -0.54 -11.54
N VAL A 163 -7.00 -0.54 -11.75
CA VAL A 163 -6.21 -1.75 -11.97
C VAL A 163 -6.01 -2.46 -10.64
N VAL A 164 -6.59 -3.65 -10.48
CA VAL A 164 -6.29 -4.55 -9.36
C VAL A 164 -5.02 -5.32 -9.70
N PHE A 165 -3.93 -5.06 -8.98
CA PHE A 165 -2.60 -5.60 -9.28
C PHE A 165 -2.01 -6.47 -8.19
N GLY A 166 -2.79 -6.73 -7.12
CA GLY A 166 -2.35 -7.58 -6.01
C GLY A 166 -3.43 -7.81 -4.98
N LYS A 167 -3.05 -8.47 -3.90
CA LYS A 167 -3.94 -8.72 -2.74
C LYS A 167 -3.15 -8.88 -1.45
N VAL A 168 -3.83 -8.68 -0.34
CA VAL A 168 -3.35 -8.98 1.02
C VAL A 168 -3.25 -10.50 1.19
N LEU A 169 -2.10 -10.98 1.69
CA LEU A 169 -1.89 -12.41 1.96
C LEU A 169 -2.55 -12.85 3.28
N GLY A 170 -2.96 -14.11 3.31
CA GLY A 170 -3.55 -14.77 4.49
C GLY A 170 -5.08 -14.66 4.58
N GLY A 171 -5.75 -14.03 3.61
CA GLY A 171 -7.20 -13.91 3.59
C GLY A 171 -7.78 -12.98 4.67
N ASP A 172 -9.11 -12.91 4.78
CA ASP A 172 -9.82 -11.95 5.65
C ASP A 172 -9.55 -12.16 7.17
N GLY A 173 -9.24 -13.38 7.59
CA GLY A 173 -8.86 -13.71 8.98
C GLY A 173 -7.35 -13.67 9.28
N GLY A 174 -6.51 -13.40 8.29
CA GLY A 174 -5.06 -13.42 8.43
C GLY A 174 -4.50 -12.17 9.11
N GLU A 175 -3.29 -12.29 9.68
CA GLU A 175 -2.61 -11.19 10.41
C GLU A 175 -2.48 -9.91 9.58
N SER A 176 -2.18 -10.05 8.27
CA SER A 176 -2.08 -8.91 7.36
C SER A 176 -3.41 -8.18 7.23
N MET A 177 -4.51 -8.92 7.07
CA MET A 177 -5.84 -8.31 6.96
C MET A 177 -6.30 -7.75 8.31
N MET A 178 -5.95 -8.36 9.43
CA MET A 178 -6.18 -7.77 10.76
C MET A 178 -5.49 -6.41 10.91
N THR A 179 -4.30 -6.24 10.34
CA THR A 179 -3.61 -4.94 10.32
C THR A 179 -4.37 -3.91 9.47
N VAL A 180 -4.89 -4.31 8.30
CA VAL A 180 -5.78 -3.45 7.48
C VAL A 180 -7.04 -3.05 8.25
N ARG A 181 -7.65 -3.98 9.00
CA ARG A 181 -8.82 -3.69 9.84
C ARG A 181 -8.51 -2.69 10.97
N LYS A 182 -7.31 -2.75 11.55
CA LYS A 182 -6.86 -1.74 12.53
C LYS A 182 -6.70 -0.36 11.90
N ILE A 183 -6.18 -0.27 10.66
CA ILE A 183 -6.13 0.98 9.89
C ILE A 183 -7.53 1.52 9.65
N GLU A 184 -8.43 0.67 9.15
CA GLU A 184 -9.83 1.01 8.87
C GLU A 184 -10.58 1.56 10.10
N ALA A 185 -10.24 1.04 11.29
CA ALA A 185 -10.86 1.45 12.55
C ALA A 185 -10.37 2.80 13.09
N VAL A 186 -9.34 3.40 12.51
CA VAL A 186 -8.84 4.71 12.96
C VAL A 186 -9.87 5.79 12.64
N PRO A 187 -10.28 6.61 13.64
CA PRO A 187 -11.21 7.70 13.39
C PRO A 187 -10.70 8.69 12.35
N THR A 188 -11.57 9.16 11.48
CA THR A 188 -11.26 10.14 10.43
C THR A 188 -11.86 11.50 10.72
N LYS A 189 -11.41 12.53 9.98
CA LYS A 189 -11.90 13.92 10.06
C LYS A 189 -12.12 14.49 8.66
N GLY A 190 -13.05 15.44 8.59
CA GLY A 190 -13.36 16.21 7.37
C GLY A 190 -13.94 15.36 6.24
N ASN A 191 -14.29 16.03 5.14
CA ASN A 191 -14.86 15.40 3.96
C ASN A 191 -13.83 14.56 3.17
N ALA A 192 -12.54 14.80 3.40
CA ALA A 192 -11.45 14.02 2.79
C ALA A 192 -11.22 12.66 3.47
N ASN A 193 -11.93 12.36 4.57
CA ASN A 193 -11.76 11.14 5.36
C ASN A 193 -10.30 10.91 5.81
N GLN A 194 -9.62 12.00 6.20
CA GLN A 194 -8.25 11.94 6.69
C GLN A 194 -8.21 11.30 8.08
N PRO A 195 -7.34 10.33 8.36
CA PRO A 195 -7.15 9.79 9.70
C PRO A 195 -6.82 10.89 10.72
N ARG A 196 -7.41 10.83 11.90
CA ARG A 196 -7.13 11.79 13.00
C ARG A 196 -5.74 11.63 13.59
N TYR A 197 -5.21 10.42 13.50
CA TYR A 197 -3.85 10.07 13.93
C TYR A 197 -3.08 9.58 12.71
N PRO A 198 -1.81 10.00 12.51
CA PRO A 198 -1.01 9.51 11.40
C PRO A 198 -0.92 7.97 11.42
N ILE A 199 -1.15 7.34 10.27
CA ILE A 199 -0.95 5.90 10.06
C ILE A 199 0.20 5.80 9.08
N ARG A 200 1.38 5.36 9.55
CA ARG A 200 2.62 5.43 8.77
C ARG A 200 3.14 4.06 8.39
N ILE A 201 3.74 3.99 7.23
CA ILE A 201 4.57 2.88 6.74
C ILE A 201 5.99 3.15 7.24
N VAL A 202 6.40 2.54 8.35
CA VAL A 202 7.74 2.78 8.93
C VAL A 202 8.82 1.93 8.28
N GLN A 203 8.44 0.78 7.73
CA GLN A 203 9.32 -0.09 6.95
C GLN A 203 8.53 -0.74 5.82
N CYS A 204 9.19 -0.96 4.70
CA CYS A 204 8.66 -1.68 3.55
C CYS A 204 9.81 -2.35 2.79
N GLY A 205 9.47 -3.34 1.97
CA GLY A 205 10.45 -4.10 1.19
C GLY A 205 9.83 -5.30 0.48
N GLU A 206 10.66 -6.08 -0.20
CA GLU A 206 10.31 -7.36 -0.84
C GLU A 206 10.73 -8.52 0.07
N LEU A 207 9.97 -9.63 0.09
CA LEU A 207 10.23 -10.85 0.86
C LEU A 207 10.82 -11.96 0.00
#